data_fede028eb69230f3d352505ff057b82a
#
_entry.id   fede028eb69230f3d352505ff057b82a
#
_cell.length_a   1.000
_cell.length_b   1.000
_cell.length_c   1.000
_cell.angle_alpha   90.00
_cell.angle_beta   90.00
_cell.angle_gamma   90.00
#
_symmetry.space_group_name_H-M   'P 1'
#
loop_
_entity.id
_entity.type
_entity.pdbx_description
1 polymer ?
#
loop_
_entity_poly.entity_id
_entity_poly.type
_entity_poly.pdbx_seq_one_letter_code
_entity_poly.pdbx_strand_id
1 'polypeptide(L)'
;LKVGRGGLADIDFLLQLLQIHHGATRPEWRVAGSRRLLAASPASPVLDADDWARLRDAHLFLRTLETRLRIESDAGASVLSTDPARLAVLGTRMRLPPPAGDALRQRYAEFTGDVRRIFEKGIARLEGRGSTGS
;
A
#
# COMPACT_ATOMS: atom_id res chain seq x y z
N LEU A 1 7.95 -14.90 1.78
CA LEU A 1 7.44 -13.63 2.29
C LEU A 1 5.96 -13.47 1.92
N LYS A 2 5.13 -13.34 2.91
CA LYS A 2 3.72 -13.06 2.66
C LYS A 2 3.54 -11.60 2.27
N VAL A 3 2.74 -11.37 1.23
CA VAL A 3 2.32 -10.03 0.83
C VAL A 3 1.10 -9.68 1.69
N GLY A 4 1.35 -9.38 2.97
CA GLY A 4 0.30 -9.15 3.96
C GLY A 4 0.46 -7.83 4.69
N ARG A 5 1.16 -7.84 5.81
CA ARG A 5 1.36 -6.63 6.62
C ARG A 5 2.09 -5.57 5.83
N GLY A 6 1.54 -4.35 5.83
CA GLY A 6 2.07 -3.27 5.01
C GLY A 6 1.74 -3.43 3.53
N GLY A 7 0.82 -4.31 3.18
CA GLY A 7 0.42 -4.57 1.80
C GLY A 7 -0.86 -3.86 1.40
N LEU A 8 -1.44 -4.31 0.29
CA LEU A 8 -2.64 -3.70 -0.28
C LEU A 8 -3.82 -3.69 0.68
N ALA A 9 -4.00 -4.76 1.45
CA ALA A 9 -5.09 -4.84 2.41
C ALA A 9 -5.01 -3.75 3.47
N ASP A 10 -3.80 -3.44 3.93
CA ASP A 10 -3.60 -2.38 4.92
C ASP A 10 -3.92 -1.01 4.32
N ILE A 11 -3.53 -0.77 3.08
CA ILE A 11 -3.88 0.48 2.38
C ILE A 11 -5.40 0.61 2.26
N ASP A 12 -6.04 -0.44 1.76
CA ASP A 12 -7.50 -0.44 1.56
C ASP A 12 -8.24 -0.20 2.88
N PHE A 13 -7.81 -0.88 3.93
CA PHE A 13 -8.44 -0.76 5.24
C PHE A 13 -8.31 0.67 5.78
N LEU A 14 -7.11 1.25 5.70
CA LEU A 14 -6.87 2.61 6.15
C LEU A 14 -7.74 3.61 5.37
N LEU A 15 -7.78 3.47 4.05
CA LEU A 15 -8.56 4.39 3.21
C LEU A 15 -10.05 4.27 3.49
N GLN A 16 -10.55 3.06 3.72
CA GLN A 16 -11.95 2.86 4.09
C GLN A 16 -12.28 3.51 5.43
N LEU A 17 -11.40 3.38 6.41
CA LEU A 17 -11.60 4.04 7.70
C LEU A 17 -11.64 5.56 7.56
N LEU A 18 -10.73 6.12 6.75
CA LEU A 18 -10.70 7.56 6.50
C LEU A 18 -11.97 8.02 5.78
N GLN A 19 -12.48 7.23 4.84
CA GLN A 19 -13.72 7.54 4.14
C GLN A 19 -14.91 7.56 5.09
N ILE A 20 -14.97 6.60 6.00
CA ILE A 20 -16.03 6.57 7.01
C ILE A 20 -15.94 7.80 7.92
N HIS A 21 -14.72 8.14 8.31
CA HIS A 21 -14.48 9.24 9.25
C HIS A 21 -14.72 10.61 8.63
N HIS A 22 -14.29 10.82 7.38
CA HIS A 22 -14.38 12.12 6.72
C HIS A 22 -15.55 12.25 5.76
N GLY A 23 -16.05 11.16 5.22
CA GLY A 23 -17.04 11.16 4.14
C GLY A 23 -18.40 11.74 4.52
N ALA A 24 -18.73 11.70 5.80
CA ALA A 24 -20.01 12.23 6.27
C ALA A 24 -20.11 13.74 6.06
N THR A 25 -18.98 14.46 6.21
CA THR A 25 -18.96 15.93 6.13
C THR A 25 -18.19 16.47 4.93
N ARG A 26 -17.43 15.61 4.24
CA ARG A 26 -16.55 16.02 3.13
C ARG A 26 -16.84 15.19 1.88
N PRO A 27 -17.58 15.75 0.92
CA PRO A 27 -17.96 15.01 -0.29
C PRO A 27 -16.79 14.48 -1.11
N GLU A 28 -15.63 15.17 -1.07
CA GLU A 28 -14.43 14.75 -1.79
C GLU A 28 -13.88 13.40 -1.32
N TRP A 29 -14.31 12.92 -0.15
CA TRP A 29 -13.95 11.61 0.35
C TRP A 29 -14.87 10.48 -0.12
N ARG A 30 -15.94 10.82 -0.86
CA ARG A 30 -16.93 9.84 -1.33
C ARG A 30 -16.57 9.31 -2.71
N VAL A 31 -15.32 8.82 -2.85
CA VAL A 31 -14.79 8.31 -4.11
C VAL A 31 -14.74 6.79 -4.02
N ALA A 32 -15.22 6.10 -5.05
CA ALA A 32 -15.24 4.65 -5.05
C ALA A 32 -13.86 4.08 -5.35
N GLY A 33 -13.37 3.25 -4.44
CA GLY A 33 -12.14 2.49 -4.63
C GLY A 33 -10.87 3.23 -4.22
N SER A 34 -9.90 2.44 -3.74
CA SER A 34 -8.64 2.96 -3.23
C SER A 34 -7.84 3.70 -4.32
N ARG A 35 -7.84 3.16 -5.53
CA ARG A 35 -7.08 3.75 -6.63
C ARG A 35 -7.52 5.18 -6.93
N ARG A 36 -8.82 5.41 -6.98
CA ARG A 36 -9.37 6.74 -7.25
C ARG A 36 -9.13 7.68 -6.09
N LEU A 37 -9.26 7.18 -4.88
CA LEU A 37 -9.03 7.97 -3.68
C LEU A 37 -7.57 8.40 -3.59
N LEU A 38 -6.64 7.48 -3.89
CA LEU A 38 -5.21 7.80 -3.91
C LEU A 38 -4.88 8.84 -4.99
N ALA A 39 -5.52 8.76 -6.16
CA ALA A 39 -5.32 9.73 -7.22
C ALA A 39 -5.84 11.12 -6.81
N ALA A 40 -6.97 11.17 -6.15
CA ALA A 40 -7.57 12.43 -5.70
C ALA A 40 -6.82 13.03 -4.52
N SER A 41 -6.27 12.19 -3.64
CA SER A 41 -5.51 12.62 -2.45
C SER A 41 -6.19 13.77 -1.70
N PRO A 42 -7.44 13.59 -1.26
CA PRO A 42 -8.16 14.70 -0.63
C PRO A 42 -7.48 15.18 0.66
N ALA A 43 -7.66 16.44 0.98
CA ALA A 43 -7.08 17.01 2.17
C ALA A 43 -7.54 16.27 3.42
N SER A 44 -6.63 15.98 4.33
CA SER A 44 -6.90 15.22 5.55
C SER A 44 -6.04 15.74 6.69
N PRO A 45 -6.59 15.85 7.90
CA PRO A 45 -5.75 16.11 9.08
C PRO A 45 -4.95 14.90 9.51
N VAL A 46 -5.22 13.72 8.94
CA VAL A 46 -4.55 12.48 9.29
C VAL A 46 -3.37 12.19 8.37
N LEU A 47 -3.53 12.43 7.07
CA LEU A 47 -2.49 12.17 6.06
C LEU A 47 -2.03 13.48 5.42
N ASP A 48 -0.72 13.69 5.37
CA ASP A 48 -0.15 14.83 4.66
C ASP A 48 0.17 14.46 3.20
N ALA A 49 0.69 15.43 2.43
CA ALA A 49 1.00 15.21 1.02
C ALA A 49 2.05 14.11 0.81
N ASP A 50 3.04 14.04 1.71
CA ASP A 50 4.07 13.01 1.63
C ASP A 50 3.47 11.62 1.87
N ASP A 51 2.58 11.50 2.85
CA ASP A 51 1.89 10.24 3.12
C ASP A 51 1.11 9.77 1.90
N TRP A 52 0.35 10.67 1.26
CA TRP A 52 -0.40 10.34 0.06
C TRP A 52 0.52 9.85 -1.07
N ALA A 53 1.64 10.56 -1.28
CA ALA A 53 2.59 10.18 -2.33
C ALA A 53 3.17 8.80 -2.08
N ARG A 54 3.54 8.50 -0.84
CA ARG A 54 4.10 7.20 -0.47
C ARG A 54 3.07 6.08 -0.60
N LEU A 55 1.83 6.35 -0.23
CA LEU A 55 0.75 5.36 -0.40
C LEU A 55 0.47 5.09 -1.88
N ARG A 56 0.49 6.13 -2.73
CA ARG A 56 0.30 5.95 -4.17
C ARG A 56 1.40 5.09 -4.77
N ASP A 57 2.65 5.38 -4.44
CA ASP A 57 3.78 4.64 -4.96
C ASP A 57 3.77 3.19 -4.48
N ALA A 58 3.49 2.98 -3.21
CA ALA A 58 3.39 1.63 -2.64
C ALA A 58 2.24 0.84 -3.26
N HIS A 59 1.09 1.47 -3.45
CA HIS A 59 -0.07 0.82 -4.04
C HIS A 59 0.23 0.36 -5.46
N LEU A 60 0.84 1.22 -6.26
CA LEU A 60 1.22 0.87 -7.62
C LEU A 60 2.21 -0.29 -7.65
N PHE A 61 3.26 -0.21 -6.83
CA PHE A 61 4.28 -1.26 -6.75
C PHE A 61 3.67 -2.59 -6.32
N LEU A 62 2.88 -2.58 -5.25
CA LEU A 62 2.29 -3.80 -4.71
C LEU A 62 1.26 -4.43 -5.64
N ARG A 63 0.48 -3.61 -6.34
CA ARG A 63 -0.46 -4.13 -7.34
C ARG A 63 0.27 -4.76 -8.51
N THR A 64 1.34 -4.13 -8.98
CA THR A 64 2.17 -4.66 -10.05
C THR A 64 2.79 -5.98 -9.63
N LEU A 65 3.35 -6.02 -8.42
CA LEU A 65 3.95 -7.23 -7.87
C LEU A 65 2.92 -8.36 -7.75
N GLU A 66 1.75 -8.07 -7.22
CA GLU A 66 0.70 -9.07 -7.06
C GLU A 66 0.23 -9.61 -8.40
N THR A 67 0.09 -8.74 -9.39
CA THR A 67 -0.28 -9.16 -10.75
C THR A 67 0.77 -10.09 -11.35
N ARG A 68 2.05 -9.75 -11.19
CA ARG A 68 3.15 -10.58 -11.70
C ARG A 68 3.21 -11.93 -11.00
N LEU A 69 3.03 -11.93 -9.67
CA LEU A 69 2.99 -13.19 -8.93
C LEU A 69 1.84 -14.08 -9.37
N ARG A 70 0.69 -13.49 -9.65
CA ARG A 70 -0.49 -14.24 -10.10
C ARG A 70 -0.28 -14.83 -11.49
N ILE A 71 0.39 -14.11 -12.37
CA ILE A 71 0.71 -14.60 -13.72
C ILE A 71 1.69 -15.77 -13.66
N GLU A 72 2.69 -15.69 -12.77
CA GLU A 72 3.71 -16.73 -12.65
C GLU A 72 3.27 -17.95 -11.87
N SER A 73 2.21 -17.83 -11.10
CA SER A 73 1.67 -18.90 -10.28
C SER A 73 0.20 -19.09 -10.59
N ASP A 74 -0.16 -20.22 -11.15
CA ASP A 74 -1.56 -20.55 -11.46
C ASP A 74 -2.43 -20.58 -10.21
N ALA A 75 -1.83 -20.62 -9.03
CA ALA A 75 -2.56 -20.68 -7.78
C ALA A 75 -2.89 -19.31 -7.19
N GLY A 76 -2.55 -18.21 -7.85
CA GLY A 76 -2.81 -16.89 -7.32
C GLY A 76 -2.05 -16.61 -6.03
N ALA A 77 -0.76 -16.93 -6.02
CA ALA A 77 0.06 -16.86 -4.82
C ALA A 77 0.12 -15.46 -4.23
N SER A 78 -0.05 -15.38 -2.92
CA SER A 78 0.12 -14.16 -2.13
C SER A 78 1.46 -14.14 -1.40
N VAL A 79 2.39 -15.00 -1.81
CA VAL A 79 3.68 -15.16 -1.15
C VAL A 79 4.80 -14.84 -2.14
N LEU A 80 5.66 -13.92 -1.74
CA LEU A 80 6.86 -13.60 -2.50
C LEU A 80 7.89 -14.71 -2.25
N SER A 81 8.41 -15.30 -3.33
CA SER A 81 9.40 -16.37 -3.24
C SER A 81 10.68 -15.88 -2.59
N THR A 82 11.33 -16.75 -1.79
CA THR A 82 12.67 -16.49 -1.27
C THR A 82 13.76 -17.09 -2.16
N ASP A 83 13.37 -17.84 -3.20
CA ASP A 83 14.32 -18.40 -4.16
C ASP A 83 14.99 -17.28 -4.95
N PRO A 84 16.33 -17.13 -4.85
CA PRO A 84 17.01 -16.01 -5.53
C PRO A 84 16.80 -16.00 -7.05
N ALA A 85 16.72 -17.16 -7.68
CA ALA A 85 16.50 -17.23 -9.12
C ALA A 85 15.12 -16.68 -9.51
N ARG A 86 14.10 -17.02 -8.77
CA ARG A 86 12.74 -16.53 -9.03
C ARG A 86 12.62 -15.04 -8.74
N LEU A 87 13.26 -14.58 -7.67
CA LEU A 87 13.29 -13.15 -7.35
C LEU A 87 14.00 -12.36 -8.44
N ALA A 88 15.10 -12.89 -8.99
CA ALA A 88 15.82 -12.22 -10.06
C ALA A 88 14.98 -12.11 -11.34
N VAL A 89 14.26 -13.18 -11.70
CA VAL A 89 13.37 -13.16 -12.86
C VAL A 89 12.26 -12.16 -12.67
N LEU A 90 11.61 -12.18 -11.52
CA LEU A 90 10.50 -11.28 -11.24
C LEU A 90 10.98 -9.82 -11.21
N GLY A 91 12.11 -9.56 -10.56
CA GLY A 91 12.68 -8.22 -10.52
C GLY A 91 13.04 -7.69 -11.89
N THR A 92 13.57 -8.55 -12.75
CA THR A 92 13.89 -8.18 -14.14
C THR A 92 12.61 -7.84 -14.91
N ARG A 93 11.55 -8.61 -14.73
CA ARG A 93 10.25 -8.33 -15.36
C ARG A 93 9.62 -7.04 -14.87
N MET A 94 9.93 -6.65 -13.65
CA MET A 94 9.49 -5.37 -13.10
C MET A 94 10.46 -4.22 -13.44
N ARG A 95 11.45 -4.49 -14.28
CA ARG A 95 12.43 -3.51 -14.78
C ARG A 95 13.25 -2.87 -13.66
N LEU A 96 13.60 -3.66 -12.66
CA LEU A 96 14.45 -3.20 -11.58
C LEU A 96 15.92 -3.34 -11.94
N PRO A 97 16.79 -2.48 -11.37
CA PRO A 97 18.22 -2.52 -11.66
C PRO A 97 18.88 -3.79 -11.12
N PRO A 98 19.96 -4.27 -11.76
CA PRO A 98 20.69 -5.42 -11.25
C PRO A 98 21.42 -5.11 -9.92
N PRO A 99 21.50 -6.06 -8.99
CA PRO A 99 20.87 -7.37 -9.05
C PRO A 99 19.37 -7.29 -8.78
N ALA A 100 18.57 -7.71 -9.76
CA ALA A 100 17.14 -7.45 -9.79
C ALA A 100 16.37 -8.10 -8.63
N GLY A 101 16.81 -9.28 -8.19
CA GLY A 101 16.18 -9.95 -7.06
C GLY A 101 16.39 -9.19 -5.75
N ASP A 102 17.59 -8.67 -5.54
CA ASP A 102 17.89 -7.86 -4.35
C ASP A 102 17.15 -6.54 -4.40
N ALA A 103 17.08 -5.91 -5.57
CA ALA A 103 16.35 -4.67 -5.77
C ALA A 103 14.85 -4.87 -5.46
N LEU A 104 14.28 -5.98 -5.92
CA LEU A 104 12.88 -6.30 -5.64
C LEU A 104 12.63 -6.46 -4.14
N ARG A 105 13.49 -7.21 -3.47
CA ARG A 105 13.37 -7.42 -2.02
C ARG A 105 13.48 -6.12 -1.26
N GLN A 106 14.42 -5.27 -1.64
CA GLN A 106 14.63 -3.97 -1.01
C GLN A 106 13.42 -3.05 -1.22
N ARG A 107 12.92 -2.97 -2.45
CA ARG A 107 11.74 -2.16 -2.76
C ARG A 107 10.52 -2.64 -2.00
N TYR A 108 10.33 -3.95 -1.94
CA TYR A 108 9.23 -4.54 -1.19
C TYR A 108 9.30 -4.13 0.29
N ALA A 109 10.48 -4.25 0.90
CA ALA A 109 10.67 -3.88 2.30
C ALA A 109 10.41 -2.39 2.54
N GLU A 110 10.88 -1.53 1.64
CA GLU A 110 10.68 -0.09 1.75
C GLU A 110 9.20 0.28 1.66
N PHE A 111 8.49 -0.24 0.65
CA PHE A 111 7.09 0.11 0.46
C PHE A 111 6.20 -0.45 1.56
N THR A 112 6.41 -1.70 1.96
CA THR A 112 5.61 -2.28 3.05
C THR A 112 5.90 -1.60 4.38
N GLY A 113 7.15 -1.18 4.60
CA GLY A 113 7.51 -0.39 5.78
C GLY A 113 6.82 0.96 5.81
N ASP A 114 6.81 1.66 4.68
CA ASP A 114 6.10 2.95 4.56
C ASP A 114 4.61 2.79 4.81
N VAL A 115 3.98 1.80 4.19
CA VAL A 115 2.55 1.54 4.36
C VAL A 115 2.24 1.24 5.83
N ARG A 116 3.06 0.40 6.46
CA ARG A 116 2.83 0.03 7.86
C ARG A 116 2.94 1.23 8.78
N ARG A 117 3.95 2.06 8.57
CA ARG A 117 4.16 3.27 9.36
C ARG A 117 2.99 4.25 9.20
N ILE A 118 2.55 4.47 7.96
CA ILE A 118 1.44 5.38 7.67
C ILE A 118 0.13 4.81 8.24
N PHE A 119 -0.07 3.51 8.10
CA PHE A 119 -1.25 2.83 8.65
C PHE A 119 -1.32 3.01 10.17
N GLU A 120 -0.23 2.72 10.87
CA GLU A 120 -0.21 2.83 12.33
C GLU A 120 -0.39 4.26 12.80
N LYS A 121 0.24 5.22 12.10
CA LYS A 121 0.05 6.64 12.39
C LYS A 121 -1.39 7.06 12.16
N GLY A 122 -1.98 6.63 11.05
CA GLY A 122 -3.36 6.94 10.71
C GLY A 122 -4.36 6.39 11.74
N ILE A 123 -4.19 5.14 12.12
CA ILE A 123 -5.05 4.51 13.12
C ILE A 123 -4.92 5.24 14.47
N ALA A 124 -3.70 5.54 14.89
CA ALA A 124 -3.45 6.25 16.15
C ALA A 124 -4.12 7.62 16.17
N ARG A 125 -4.04 8.36 15.06
CA ARG A 125 -4.67 9.68 14.96
C ARG A 125 -6.19 9.60 14.96
N LEU A 126 -6.76 8.59 14.29
CA LEU A 126 -8.20 8.38 14.29
C LEU A 126 -8.70 7.98 15.67
N GLU A 127 -7.98 7.11 16.36
CA GLU A 127 -8.33 6.70 17.73
C GLU A 127 -8.21 7.87 18.69
N GLY A 128 -7.13 8.66 18.57
CA GLY A 128 -6.95 9.85 19.39
C GLY A 128 -8.08 10.85 19.20
N ARG A 129 -8.52 11.06 17.97
CA ARG A 129 -9.65 11.93 17.67
C ARG A 129 -10.94 11.37 18.21
N GLY A 130 -11.14 10.05 18.12
CA GLY A 130 -12.31 9.40 18.66
C GLY A 130 -12.38 9.51 20.17
N SER A 131 -11.24 9.37 20.86
CA SER A 131 -11.18 9.44 22.32
C SER A 131 -11.24 10.88 22.84
N THR A 132 -10.75 11.84 22.06
CA THR A 132 -10.77 13.26 22.44
C THR A 132 -11.92 14.03 21.80
N GLY A 133 -12.68 13.38 20.94
CA GLY A 133 -13.80 13.99 20.25
C GLY A 133 -14.98 14.33 21.15
N SER A 134 -14.77 14.14 22.38
CA SER A 134 -15.69 14.57 23.41
C SER A 134 -15.66 16.09 23.54
#